data_e1c35c27bbb615e1e30bb272c21665f3
#
_entry.id   e1c35c27bbb615e1e30bb272c21665f3
#
_cell.length_a   1.000
_cell.length_b   1.000
_cell.length_c   1.000
_cell.angle_alpha   90.00
_cell.angle_beta   90.00
_cell.angle_gamma   90.00
#
_symmetry.space_group_name_H-M   'P 1'
#
loop_
_entity.id
_entity.type
_entity.pdbx_description
1 polymer ?
#
loop_
_entity_poly.entity_id
_entity_poly.type
_entity_poly.pdbx_seq_one_letter_code
_entity_poly.pdbx_strand_id
1 'polypeptide(L)' 'MRTINGTTYTKEQLEIVRNFFTNDQWDIIDYALSEYQDHEDSYELTRETQDLLGDLFQSPYNE' A
#
# COMPACT_ATOMS: atom_id res chain seq x y z
N MET A 1 -5.47 -14.68 -6.76
CA MET A 1 -4.06 -14.27 -6.60
C MET A 1 -3.82 -12.92 -7.26
N ARG A 2 -2.94 -12.14 -6.72
CA ARG A 2 -2.60 -10.83 -7.29
C ARG A 2 -1.09 -10.61 -7.19
N THR A 3 -0.51 -10.02 -8.24
CA THR A 3 0.91 -9.65 -8.24
C THR A 3 1.04 -8.17 -7.85
N ILE A 4 1.79 -7.91 -6.80
CA ILE A 4 2.08 -6.56 -6.31
C ILE A 4 3.59 -6.45 -6.16
N ASN A 5 4.17 -5.44 -6.79
CA ASN A 5 5.61 -5.18 -6.73
C ASN A 5 6.46 -6.41 -7.09
N GLY A 6 6.01 -7.14 -8.12
CA GLY A 6 6.75 -8.29 -8.63
C GLY A 6 6.55 -9.59 -7.87
N THR A 7 5.78 -9.60 -6.81
CA THR A 7 5.51 -10.80 -6.01
C THR A 7 4.03 -11.16 -6.09
N THR A 8 3.76 -12.44 -6.31
CA THR A 8 2.38 -12.93 -6.38
C THR A 8 1.92 -13.40 -5.00
N TYR A 9 0.77 -12.91 -4.57
CA TYR A 9 0.17 -13.19 -3.26
C TYR A 9 -1.15 -13.90 -3.43
N THR A 10 -1.45 -14.84 -2.51
CA THR A 10 -2.79 -15.42 -2.42
C THR A 10 -3.72 -14.44 -1.72
N LYS A 11 -5.03 -14.70 -1.83
CA LYS A 11 -6.04 -13.91 -1.13
C LYS A 11 -5.79 -13.89 0.38
N GLU A 12 -5.46 -15.05 0.95
CA GLU A 12 -5.19 -15.18 2.38
C GLU A 12 -3.98 -14.36 2.81
N GLN A 13 -2.93 -14.36 2.00
CA GLN A 13 -1.74 -13.57 2.27
C GLN A 13 -2.06 -12.06 2.25
N LEU A 14 -2.85 -11.63 1.29
CA LEU A 14 -3.25 -10.23 1.21
C LEU A 14 -4.09 -9.81 2.42
N GLU A 15 -4.99 -10.68 2.88
CA GLU A 15 -5.78 -10.43 4.08
C GLU A 15 -4.90 -10.27 5.32
N ILE A 16 -3.89 -11.11 5.48
CA ILE A 16 -2.96 -11.02 6.59
C ILE A 16 -2.23 -9.68 6.56
N VAL A 17 -1.72 -9.27 5.39
CA VAL A 17 -1.00 -8.00 5.26
C VAL A 17 -1.91 -6.83 5.55
N ARG A 18 -3.14 -6.83 5.01
CA ARG A 18 -4.10 -5.75 5.21
C ARG A 18 -4.50 -5.59 6.68
N ASN A 19 -4.48 -6.68 7.44
CA ASN A 19 -4.86 -6.68 8.84
C ASN A 19 -3.69 -6.51 9.79
N PHE A 20 -2.47 -6.33 9.26
CA PHE A 20 -1.29 -6.11 10.08
C PHE A 20 -1.42 -4.83 10.91
N PHE A 21 -1.90 -3.77 10.30
CA PHE A 21 -2.21 -2.52 11.00
C PHE A 21 -3.72 -2.32 11.07
N THR A 22 -4.18 -1.57 12.05
CA THR A 22 -5.58 -1.12 12.11
C THR A 22 -5.85 -0.12 10.99
N ASN A 23 -7.14 0.14 10.70
CA ASN A 23 -7.51 1.14 9.71
C ASN A 23 -6.96 2.52 10.06
N ASP A 24 -7.02 2.89 11.33
CA ASP A 24 -6.47 4.17 11.79
C ASP A 24 -4.96 4.25 11.58
N GLN A 25 -4.26 3.15 11.81
CA GLN A 25 -2.83 3.10 11.58
C GLN A 25 -2.48 3.20 10.10
N TRP A 26 -3.25 2.54 9.23
CA TRP A 26 -3.07 2.67 7.79
C TRP A 26 -3.31 4.12 7.32
N ASP A 27 -4.32 4.79 7.90
CA ASP A 27 -4.61 6.19 7.58
C ASP A 27 -3.44 7.10 7.95
N ILE A 28 -2.82 6.87 9.11
CA ILE A 28 -1.64 7.64 9.55
C ILE A 28 -0.47 7.42 8.59
N ILE A 29 -0.26 6.18 8.16
CA ILE A 29 0.82 5.86 7.21
C ILE A 29 0.59 6.59 5.89
N ASP A 30 -0.61 6.55 5.36
CA ASP A 30 -0.95 7.23 4.12
C ASP A 30 -0.79 8.74 4.24
N TYR A 31 -1.25 9.31 5.34
CA TYR A 31 -1.10 10.74 5.63
C TYR A 31 0.38 11.13 5.69
N ALA A 32 1.19 10.35 6.40
CA ALA A 32 2.62 10.62 6.52
C ALA A 32 3.31 10.58 5.16
N LEU A 33 2.93 9.63 4.30
CA LEU A 33 3.46 9.56 2.94
C LEU A 33 3.05 10.79 2.12
N SER A 34 1.82 11.24 2.25
CA SER A 34 1.34 12.44 1.54
C SER A 34 2.13 13.68 1.96
N GLU A 35 2.40 13.83 3.26
CA GLU A 35 3.20 14.94 3.78
C GLU A 35 4.65 14.84 3.31
N TYR A 36 5.20 13.64 3.30
CA TYR A 36 6.59 13.44 2.89
C TYR A 36 6.79 13.66 1.39
N GLN A 37 5.74 13.57 0.61
CA GLN A 37 5.76 13.76 -0.83
C GLN A 37 6.29 15.15 -1.24
N ASP A 38 6.21 16.13 -0.34
CA ASP A 38 6.70 17.48 -0.59
C ASP A 38 8.23 17.59 -0.55
N HIS A 39 8.94 16.53 -0.13
CA HIS A 39 10.40 16.50 -0.13
C HIS A 39 10.91 16.15 -1.53
N GLU A 40 11.71 17.05 -2.12
CA GLU A 40 12.19 16.89 -3.49
C GLU A 40 12.89 15.57 -3.75
N ASP A 41 13.74 15.15 -2.82
CA ASP A 41 14.58 13.96 -2.99
C ASP A 41 13.81 12.66 -2.88
N SER A 42 12.57 12.71 -2.39
CA SER A 42 11.80 11.51 -2.07
C SER A 42 10.48 11.43 -2.82
N TYR A 43 10.20 12.38 -3.69
CA TYR A 43 8.90 12.49 -4.35
C TYR A 43 8.52 11.21 -5.09
N GLU A 44 9.40 10.72 -5.96
CA GLU A 44 9.11 9.54 -6.76
C GLU A 44 8.93 8.29 -5.91
N LEU A 45 9.84 8.07 -4.96
CA LEU A 45 9.76 6.90 -4.08
C LEU A 45 8.51 6.93 -3.22
N THR A 46 8.16 8.10 -2.70
CA THR A 46 6.96 8.26 -1.88
C THR A 46 5.71 7.96 -2.70
N ARG A 47 5.64 8.47 -3.91
CA ARG A 47 4.51 8.24 -4.79
C ARG A 47 4.39 6.76 -5.17
N GLU A 48 5.50 6.11 -5.50
CA GLU A 48 5.51 4.68 -5.79
C GLU A 48 5.01 3.87 -4.59
N THR A 49 5.42 4.26 -3.39
CA THR A 49 4.98 3.60 -2.16
C THR A 49 3.47 3.77 -1.96
N GLN A 50 2.93 4.95 -2.20
CA GLN A 50 1.49 5.18 -2.13
C GLN A 50 0.73 4.35 -3.16
N ASP A 51 1.27 4.23 -4.37
CA ASP A 51 0.66 3.41 -5.42
C ASP A 51 0.63 1.94 -5.01
N LEU A 52 1.68 1.44 -4.38
CA LEU A 52 1.72 0.07 -3.87
C LEU A 52 0.67 -0.15 -2.78
N LEU A 53 0.51 0.80 -1.88
CA LEU A 53 -0.55 0.73 -0.85
C LEU A 53 -1.93 0.73 -1.50
N GLY A 54 -2.13 1.54 -2.53
CA GLY A 54 -3.37 1.53 -3.30
C GLY A 54 -3.65 0.16 -3.91
N ASP A 55 -2.63 -0.46 -4.50
CA ASP A 55 -2.76 -1.80 -5.08
C ASP A 55 -3.12 -2.84 -4.02
N LEU A 56 -2.54 -2.74 -2.83
CA LEU A 56 -2.83 -3.65 -1.73
C LEU A 56 -4.31 -3.59 -1.31
N PHE A 57 -4.91 -2.41 -1.36
CA PHE A 57 -6.29 -2.19 -0.91
C PHE A 57 -7.31 -2.14 -2.05
N GLN A 58 -6.93 -2.54 -3.26
CA GLN A 58 -7.89 -2.64 -4.36
C GLN A 58 -8.97 -3.69 -4.11
N SER A 59 -10.03 -3.59 -4.90
CA SER A 59 -11.17 -4.49 -4.80
C SER A 59 -10.75 -5.96 -4.83
N PRO A 60 -11.37 -6.82 -4.01
CA PRO A 60 -11.09 -8.24 -3.99
C PRO A 60 -11.41 -8.98 -5.30
N TYR A 61 -12.08 -8.35 -6.24
CA TYR A 61 -12.44 -9.00 -7.52
C TYR A 61 -11.22 -9.48 -8.29
N ASN A 62 -10.06 -8.89 -8.06
CA ASN A 62 -8.83 -9.23 -8.76
C ASN A 62 -7.91 -10.17 -7.98
N GLU A 63 -8.41 -10.71 -6.89
CA GLU A 63 -7.63 -11.60 -6.02
C GLU A 63 -7.83 -13.11 -6.31
#